data_8ba7e78228cd612399306a8d16a5425b
#
_entry.id   8ba7e78228cd612399306a8d16a5425b
#
_cell.length_a   1.000
_cell.length_b   1.000
_cell.length_c   1.000
_cell.angle_alpha   90.00
_cell.angle_beta   90.00
_cell.angle_gamma   90.00
#
_symmetry.space_group_name_H-M   'P 1'
#
loop_
_entity.id
_entity.type
_entity.pdbx_description
1 polymer ?
#
loop_
_entity_poly.entity_id
_entity_poly.type
_entity_poly.pdbx_seq_one_letter_code
_entity_poly.pdbx_strand_id
1 'polypeptide(L)'
;MVWVTVVVQWAHVALAILWVGIAVTVGVVLAPVSAALPLPQQRAFGLRLGKRVGPLFGIAGGGTMLLGILRGTVFGPLHSLAAFTSLYGLTFIVALLLTVAVAILGGGPLGAGAERLYADDALWQVGPDSSLPPALVAAQQRLHVLARWELGGF
;
A
#
# COMPACT_ATOMS: atom_id res chain seq x y z
N MET A 1 -31.64 11.10 -2.10
CA MET A 1 -30.53 10.40 -1.39
C MET A 1 -29.90 9.27 -2.20
N VAL A 2 -30.61 8.58 -3.06
CA VAL A 2 -30.08 7.44 -3.87
C VAL A 2 -28.81 7.80 -4.65
N TRP A 3 -28.78 8.95 -5.34
CA TRP A 3 -27.62 9.37 -6.14
C TRP A 3 -26.34 9.58 -5.30
N VAL A 4 -26.45 10.09 -4.07
CA VAL A 4 -25.30 10.26 -3.17
C VAL A 4 -24.72 8.91 -2.79
N THR A 5 -25.55 7.95 -2.46
CA THR A 5 -25.14 6.57 -2.15
C THR A 5 -24.42 5.93 -3.33
N VAL A 6 -24.94 6.12 -4.55
CA VAL A 6 -24.33 5.62 -5.79
C VAL A 6 -22.94 6.26 -6.01
N VAL A 7 -22.85 7.58 -5.88
CA VAL A 7 -21.57 8.30 -6.05
C VAL A 7 -20.54 7.84 -5.02
N VAL A 8 -20.90 7.73 -3.75
CA VAL A 8 -20.02 7.24 -2.68
C VAL A 8 -19.54 5.81 -2.95
N GLN A 9 -20.44 4.94 -3.42
CA GLN A 9 -20.09 3.57 -3.78
C GLN A 9 -19.06 3.52 -4.93
N TRP A 10 -19.31 4.26 -6.01
CA TRP A 10 -18.40 4.29 -7.16
C TRP A 10 -17.06 4.93 -6.82
N ALA A 11 -17.06 6.00 -6.02
CA ALA A 11 -15.82 6.63 -5.55
C ALA A 11 -15.00 5.66 -4.67
N HIS A 12 -15.66 4.92 -3.76
CA HIS A 12 -15.02 3.89 -2.95
C HIS A 12 -14.36 2.81 -3.83
N VAL A 13 -15.08 2.27 -4.79
CA VAL A 13 -14.57 1.24 -5.70
C VAL A 13 -13.43 1.77 -6.56
N ALA A 14 -13.55 2.99 -7.09
CA ALA A 14 -12.51 3.61 -7.91
C ALA A 14 -11.20 3.81 -7.12
N LEU A 15 -11.30 4.28 -5.86
CA LEU A 15 -10.13 4.43 -4.99
C LEU A 15 -9.53 3.08 -4.59
N ALA A 16 -10.34 2.05 -4.35
CA ALA A 16 -9.86 0.70 -4.08
C ALA A 16 -9.09 0.13 -5.29
N ILE A 17 -9.63 0.27 -6.50
CA ILE A 17 -8.96 -0.14 -7.75
C ILE A 17 -7.64 0.62 -7.92
N LEU A 18 -7.63 1.92 -7.66
CA LEU A 18 -6.42 2.73 -7.73
C LEU A 18 -5.38 2.26 -6.71
N TRP A 19 -5.77 2.01 -5.47
CA TRP A 19 -4.88 1.57 -4.40
C TRP A 19 -4.23 0.22 -4.72
N VAL A 20 -5.05 -0.80 -5.03
CA VAL A 20 -4.57 -2.14 -5.43
C VAL A 20 -3.73 -2.05 -6.71
N GLY A 21 -4.18 -1.28 -7.70
CA GLY A 21 -3.48 -1.09 -8.96
C GLY A 21 -2.07 -0.49 -8.78
N ILE A 22 -1.92 0.49 -7.88
CA ILE A 22 -0.61 1.04 -7.54
C ILE A 22 0.26 -0.03 -6.87
N ALA A 23 -0.26 -0.77 -5.86
CA ALA A 23 0.48 -1.81 -5.16
C ALA A 23 0.99 -2.89 -6.12
N VAL A 24 0.12 -3.40 -6.98
CA VAL A 24 0.46 -4.41 -8.00
C VAL A 24 1.51 -3.85 -8.98
N THR A 25 1.29 -2.65 -9.50
CA THR A 25 2.22 -2.04 -10.46
C THR A 25 3.61 -1.84 -9.84
N VAL A 26 3.68 -1.32 -8.63
CA VAL A 26 4.96 -1.12 -7.93
C VAL A 26 5.62 -2.45 -7.60
N GLY A 27 4.89 -3.39 -7.00
CA GLY A 27 5.45 -4.65 -6.51
C GLY A 27 5.80 -5.64 -7.62
N VAL A 28 4.93 -5.77 -8.64
CA VAL A 28 5.08 -6.80 -9.69
C VAL A 28 5.84 -6.28 -10.90
N VAL A 29 5.72 -5.00 -11.24
CA VAL A 29 6.33 -4.45 -12.46
C VAL A 29 7.55 -3.59 -12.14
N LEU A 30 7.38 -2.52 -11.34
CA LEU A 30 8.44 -1.54 -11.14
C LEU A 30 9.58 -2.04 -10.26
N ALA A 31 9.30 -2.85 -9.24
CA ALA A 31 10.35 -3.37 -8.36
C ALA A 31 11.33 -4.28 -9.12
N PRO A 32 10.91 -5.31 -9.89
CA PRO A 32 11.85 -6.13 -10.66
C PRO A 32 12.55 -5.35 -11.79
N VAL A 33 11.86 -4.43 -12.46
CA VAL A 33 12.49 -3.57 -13.48
C VAL A 33 13.56 -2.68 -12.86
N SER A 34 13.29 -2.08 -11.70
CA SER A 34 14.28 -1.25 -11.01
C SER A 34 15.48 -2.07 -10.53
N ALA A 35 15.29 -3.31 -10.12
CA ALA A 35 16.37 -4.19 -9.68
C ALA A 35 17.38 -4.54 -10.80
N ALA A 36 16.98 -4.42 -12.06
CA ALA A 36 17.86 -4.61 -13.21
C ALA A 36 18.70 -3.36 -13.57
N LEU A 37 18.44 -2.21 -12.94
CA LEU A 37 19.18 -0.97 -13.18
C LEU A 37 20.54 -0.98 -12.44
N PRO A 38 21.55 -0.22 -12.91
CA PRO A 38 22.74 0.08 -12.13
C PRO A 38 22.39 0.74 -10.78
N LEU A 39 23.13 0.42 -9.71
CA LEU A 39 22.83 0.86 -8.34
C LEU A 39 22.50 2.35 -8.17
N PRO A 40 23.27 3.30 -8.77
CA PRO A 40 22.95 4.71 -8.65
C PRO A 40 21.59 5.06 -9.27
N GLN A 41 21.23 4.36 -10.35
CA GLN A 41 19.94 4.55 -11.03
C GLN A 41 18.79 3.92 -10.24
N GLN A 42 18.99 2.74 -9.63
CA GLN A 42 18.02 2.12 -8.71
C GLN A 42 17.64 3.07 -7.59
N ARG A 43 18.65 3.64 -6.92
CA ARG A 43 18.44 4.58 -5.83
C ARG A 43 17.69 5.84 -6.30
N ALA A 44 18.16 6.47 -7.38
CA ALA A 44 17.52 7.66 -7.93
C ALA A 44 16.07 7.40 -8.34
N PHE A 45 15.81 6.23 -8.93
CA PHE A 45 14.45 5.80 -9.30
C PHE A 45 13.57 5.61 -8.05
N GLY A 46 14.05 4.88 -7.03
CA GLY A 46 13.32 4.63 -5.80
C GLY A 46 12.94 5.91 -5.05
N LEU A 47 13.87 6.87 -4.93
CA LEU A 47 13.60 8.18 -4.33
C LEU A 47 12.52 8.96 -5.08
N ARG A 48 12.58 8.97 -6.42
CA ARG A 48 11.58 9.67 -7.25
C ARG A 48 10.23 8.99 -7.19
N LEU A 49 10.21 7.65 -7.25
CA LEU A 49 9.00 6.84 -7.18
C LEU A 49 8.29 7.04 -5.84
N GLY A 50 9.01 6.93 -4.72
CA GLY A 50 8.45 7.10 -3.39
C GLY A 50 7.79 8.47 -3.19
N LYS A 51 8.44 9.56 -3.64
CA LYS A 51 7.89 10.92 -3.61
C LYS A 51 6.58 11.08 -4.39
N ARG A 52 6.37 10.31 -5.44
CA ARG A 52 5.17 10.39 -6.29
C ARG A 52 4.08 9.43 -5.85
N VAL A 53 4.48 8.19 -5.56
CA VAL A 53 3.55 7.11 -5.24
C VAL A 53 3.05 7.18 -3.80
N GLY A 54 3.90 7.58 -2.85
CA GLY A 54 3.52 7.65 -1.42
C GLY A 54 2.25 8.46 -1.15
N PRO A 55 2.15 9.72 -1.59
CA PRO A 55 0.92 10.51 -1.43
C PRO A 55 -0.30 9.90 -2.12
N LEU A 56 -0.13 9.34 -3.33
CA LEU A 56 -1.23 8.69 -4.06
C LEU A 56 -1.73 7.45 -3.32
N PHE A 57 -0.81 6.68 -2.74
CA PHE A 57 -1.12 5.50 -1.93
C PHE A 57 -1.92 5.90 -0.68
N GLY A 58 -1.50 6.96 0.00
CA GLY A 58 -2.20 7.50 1.18
C GLY A 58 -3.61 8.00 0.85
N ILE A 59 -3.78 8.74 -0.25
CA ILE A 59 -5.09 9.24 -0.69
C ILE A 59 -5.99 8.08 -1.11
N ALA A 60 -5.48 7.14 -1.90
CA ALA A 60 -6.28 6.01 -2.38
C ALA A 60 -6.69 5.08 -1.24
N GLY A 61 -5.76 4.68 -0.36
CA GLY A 61 -6.06 3.80 0.78
C GLY A 61 -6.93 4.47 1.83
N GLY A 62 -6.56 5.70 2.25
CA GLY A 62 -7.36 6.48 3.21
C GLY A 62 -8.76 6.80 2.69
N GLY A 63 -8.87 7.19 1.42
CA GLY A 63 -10.15 7.44 0.77
C GLY A 63 -11.01 6.19 0.65
N THR A 64 -10.42 5.05 0.28
CA THR A 64 -11.11 3.76 0.27
C THR A 64 -11.68 3.43 1.64
N MET A 65 -10.87 3.54 2.69
CA MET A 65 -11.31 3.26 4.06
C MET A 65 -12.44 4.19 4.50
N LEU A 66 -12.27 5.50 4.32
CA LEU A 66 -13.26 6.51 4.71
C LEU A 66 -14.59 6.29 3.99
N LEU A 67 -14.56 6.16 2.66
CA LEU A 67 -15.78 5.96 1.87
C LEU A 67 -16.42 4.60 2.15
N GLY A 68 -15.65 3.56 2.45
CA GLY A 68 -16.15 2.26 2.88
C GLY A 68 -16.91 2.34 4.20
N ILE A 69 -16.38 3.06 5.19
CA ILE A 69 -17.06 3.31 6.47
C ILE A 69 -18.36 4.08 6.24
N LEU A 70 -18.30 5.19 5.49
CA LEU A 70 -19.49 5.98 5.16
C LEU A 70 -20.55 5.14 4.43
N ARG A 71 -20.12 4.30 3.49
CA ARG A 71 -21.02 3.43 2.72
C ARG A 71 -21.65 2.32 3.58
N GLY A 72 -20.92 1.77 4.55
CA GLY A 72 -21.43 0.74 5.45
C GLY A 72 -22.37 1.28 6.52
N THR A 73 -22.06 2.44 7.07
CA THR A 73 -22.76 3.05 8.22
C THR A 73 -23.78 4.10 7.82
N VAL A 74 -23.33 5.25 7.27
CA VAL A 74 -24.22 6.40 6.98
C VAL A 74 -25.17 6.09 5.83
N PHE A 75 -24.67 5.47 4.77
CA PHE A 75 -25.44 5.18 3.55
C PHE A 75 -25.80 3.69 3.39
N GLY A 76 -25.51 2.87 4.40
CA GLY A 76 -25.71 1.43 4.38
C GLY A 76 -26.59 0.93 5.54
N PRO A 77 -26.67 -0.38 5.76
CA PRO A 77 -27.59 -0.96 6.73
C PRO A 77 -27.09 -0.98 8.19
N LEU A 78 -25.87 -0.52 8.49
CA LEU A 78 -25.26 -0.64 9.81
C LEU A 78 -25.68 0.52 10.75
N HIS A 79 -26.98 0.63 11.05
CA HIS A 79 -27.52 1.68 11.92
C HIS A 79 -27.72 1.26 13.38
N SER A 80 -27.49 -0.02 13.75
CA SER A 80 -27.62 -0.52 15.09
C SER A 80 -26.55 -1.54 15.42
N LEU A 81 -26.26 -1.76 16.71
CA LEU A 81 -25.30 -2.79 17.14
C LEU A 81 -25.70 -4.19 16.65
N ALA A 82 -27.01 -4.49 16.64
CA ALA A 82 -27.50 -5.77 16.12
C ALA A 82 -27.22 -5.94 14.60
N ALA A 83 -27.13 -4.87 13.83
CA ALA A 83 -26.81 -4.96 12.40
C ALA A 83 -25.38 -5.46 12.14
N PHE A 84 -24.45 -5.25 13.08
CA PHE A 84 -23.07 -5.75 12.98
C PHE A 84 -22.96 -7.27 13.17
N THR A 85 -23.95 -7.94 13.75
CA THR A 85 -24.00 -9.41 13.87
C THR A 85 -24.61 -10.08 12.63
N SER A 86 -25.15 -9.30 11.70
CA SER A 86 -25.62 -9.81 10.40
C SER A 86 -24.47 -10.27 9.52
N LEU A 87 -24.75 -11.09 8.50
CA LEU A 87 -23.74 -11.50 7.52
C LEU A 87 -23.05 -10.29 6.88
N TYR A 88 -23.82 -9.26 6.53
CA TYR A 88 -23.27 -8.00 6.00
C TYR A 88 -22.35 -7.31 7.01
N GLY A 89 -22.77 -7.20 8.28
CA GLY A 89 -21.99 -6.56 9.32
C GLY A 89 -20.67 -7.30 9.61
N LEU A 90 -20.71 -8.64 9.68
CA LEU A 90 -19.51 -9.45 9.86
C LEU A 90 -18.55 -9.31 8.67
N THR A 91 -19.06 -9.36 7.44
CA THR A 91 -18.25 -9.13 6.23
C THR A 91 -17.62 -7.73 6.24
N PHE A 92 -18.39 -6.71 6.63
CA PHE A 92 -17.88 -5.34 6.76
C PHE A 92 -16.76 -5.24 7.79
N ILE A 93 -16.90 -5.86 8.96
CA ILE A 93 -15.85 -5.86 10.01
C ILE A 93 -14.59 -6.53 9.48
N VAL A 94 -14.71 -7.72 8.88
CA VAL A 94 -13.56 -8.46 8.33
C VAL A 94 -12.86 -7.62 7.24
N ALA A 95 -13.61 -7.06 6.30
CA ALA A 95 -13.07 -6.21 5.25
C ALA A 95 -12.36 -4.97 5.81
N LEU A 96 -12.95 -4.32 6.83
CA LEU A 96 -12.35 -3.17 7.49
C LEU A 96 -11.03 -3.54 8.19
N LEU A 97 -11.02 -4.64 8.94
CA LEU A 97 -9.82 -5.12 9.64
C LEU A 97 -8.69 -5.46 8.66
N LEU A 98 -9.01 -6.16 7.56
CA LEU A 98 -8.04 -6.46 6.50
C LEU A 98 -7.51 -5.17 5.86
N THR A 99 -8.39 -4.22 5.53
CA THR A 99 -8.02 -2.92 4.96
C THR A 99 -7.07 -2.15 5.88
N VAL A 100 -7.37 -2.11 7.19
CA VAL A 100 -6.52 -1.48 8.20
C VAL A 100 -5.17 -2.18 8.30
N ALA A 101 -5.16 -3.51 8.33
CA ALA A 101 -3.92 -4.29 8.41
C ALA A 101 -3.01 -4.03 7.20
N VAL A 102 -3.56 -4.04 5.96
CA VAL A 102 -2.84 -3.73 4.73
C VAL A 102 -2.35 -2.28 4.72
N ALA A 103 -3.17 -1.32 5.17
CA ALA A 103 -2.77 0.08 5.25
C ALA A 103 -1.63 0.31 6.24
N ILE A 104 -1.66 -0.36 7.41
CA ILE A 104 -0.57 -0.32 8.40
C ILE A 104 0.71 -0.94 7.82
N LEU A 105 0.59 -2.08 7.14
CA LEU A 105 1.74 -2.77 6.53
C LEU A 105 2.38 -1.91 5.43
N GLY A 106 1.56 -1.38 4.53
CA GLY A 106 2.02 -0.58 3.39
C GLY A 106 2.59 0.78 3.79
N GLY A 107 1.88 1.54 4.64
CA GLY A 107 2.34 2.86 5.11
C GLY A 107 3.44 2.80 6.17
N GLY A 108 3.42 1.78 7.03
CA GLY A 108 4.39 1.59 8.12
C GLY A 108 5.66 0.88 7.67
N PRO A 109 5.80 -0.45 7.96
CA PRO A 109 7.06 -1.15 7.75
C PRO A 109 7.52 -1.18 6.28
N LEU A 110 6.62 -1.24 5.31
CA LEU A 110 6.99 -1.24 3.90
C LEU A 110 7.35 0.16 3.40
N GLY A 111 6.46 1.14 3.58
CA GLY A 111 6.67 2.51 3.10
C GLY A 111 7.84 3.20 3.81
N ALA A 112 7.85 3.21 5.14
CA ALA A 112 8.95 3.79 5.92
C ALA A 112 10.27 3.01 5.72
N GLY A 113 10.20 1.70 5.54
CA GLY A 113 11.37 0.88 5.21
C GLY A 113 11.97 1.22 3.86
N ALA A 114 11.15 1.41 2.85
CA ALA A 114 11.58 1.85 1.51
C ALA A 114 12.17 3.27 1.56
N GLU A 115 11.53 4.20 2.27
CA GLU A 115 12.05 5.56 2.42
C GLU A 115 13.44 5.55 3.06
N ARG A 116 13.64 4.84 4.16
CA ARG A 116 14.95 4.71 4.83
C ARG A 116 15.99 4.07 3.92
N LEU A 117 15.63 3.00 3.21
CA LEU A 117 16.52 2.31 2.30
C LEU A 117 17.08 3.26 1.23
N TYR A 118 16.20 4.04 0.58
CA TYR A 118 16.62 4.91 -0.51
C TYR A 118 17.22 6.24 -0.01
N ALA A 119 16.90 6.71 1.19
CA ALA A 119 17.45 7.93 1.78
C ALA A 119 18.89 7.75 2.29
N ASP A 120 19.25 6.58 2.75
CA ASP A 120 20.58 6.30 3.33
C ASP A 120 21.65 6.11 2.25
N ASP A 121 22.48 7.13 2.04
CA ASP A 121 23.59 7.09 1.07
C ASP A 121 24.60 5.99 1.34
N ALA A 122 24.85 5.67 2.62
CA ALA A 122 25.87 4.71 3.00
C ALA A 122 25.53 3.28 2.53
N LEU A 123 24.25 2.94 2.48
CA LEU A 123 23.79 1.63 2.00
C LEU A 123 24.02 1.39 0.51
N TRP A 124 24.24 2.45 -0.28
CA TRP A 124 24.39 2.36 -1.74
C TRP A 124 25.84 2.48 -2.21
N GLN A 125 26.80 2.55 -1.29
CA GLN A 125 28.22 2.59 -1.61
C GLN A 125 28.74 1.17 -1.85
N VAL A 126 29.28 0.92 -3.03
CA VAL A 126 29.90 -0.36 -3.39
C VAL A 126 31.25 -0.47 -2.67
N GLY A 127 31.50 -1.62 -2.04
CA GLY A 127 32.77 -1.91 -1.39
C GLY A 127 33.94 -2.02 -2.39
N PRO A 128 35.18 -2.06 -1.89
CA PRO A 128 36.40 -2.18 -2.73
C PRO A 128 36.37 -3.38 -3.68
N ASP A 129 35.71 -4.47 -3.28
CA ASP A 129 35.59 -5.72 -4.04
C ASP A 129 34.44 -5.73 -5.05
N SER A 130 33.81 -4.56 -5.33
CA SER A 130 32.62 -4.46 -6.17
C SER A 130 31.41 -5.27 -5.67
N SER A 131 31.46 -5.76 -4.42
CA SER A 131 30.36 -6.48 -3.80
C SER A 131 29.28 -5.55 -3.30
N LEU A 132 28.02 -6.01 -3.40
CA LEU A 132 26.88 -5.29 -2.81
C LEU A 132 26.98 -5.30 -1.29
N PRO A 133 26.74 -4.16 -0.61
CA PRO A 133 26.71 -4.14 0.84
C PRO A 133 25.70 -5.17 1.38
N PRO A 134 26.08 -6.05 2.31
CA PRO A 134 25.17 -7.05 2.88
C PRO A 134 23.92 -6.42 3.51
N ALA A 135 24.06 -5.22 4.09
CA ALA A 135 22.95 -4.46 4.67
C ALA A 135 21.93 -4.01 3.60
N LEU A 136 22.38 -3.63 2.39
CA LEU A 136 21.50 -3.30 1.27
C LEU A 136 20.69 -4.52 0.84
N VAL A 137 21.37 -5.66 0.66
CA VAL A 137 20.73 -6.92 0.24
C VAL A 137 19.68 -7.35 1.27
N ALA A 138 20.02 -7.33 2.57
CA ALA A 138 19.10 -7.68 3.64
C ALA A 138 17.87 -6.74 3.69
N ALA A 139 18.08 -5.42 3.53
CA ALA A 139 16.98 -4.45 3.51
C ALA A 139 16.06 -4.65 2.30
N GLN A 140 16.62 -4.90 1.10
CA GLN A 140 15.83 -5.18 -0.10
C GLN A 140 15.02 -6.49 0.04
N GLN A 141 15.63 -7.56 0.58
CA GLN A 141 14.93 -8.82 0.83
C GLN A 141 13.77 -8.64 1.81
N ARG A 142 13.99 -7.90 2.90
CA ARG A 142 12.92 -7.60 3.86
C ARG A 142 11.75 -6.86 3.21
N LEU A 143 12.01 -5.83 2.41
CA LEU A 143 10.98 -5.10 1.70
C LEU A 143 10.23 -5.97 0.70
N HIS A 144 10.94 -6.87 0.01
CA HIS A 144 10.33 -7.81 -0.91
C HIS A 144 9.36 -8.76 -0.23
N VAL A 145 9.72 -9.29 0.94
CA VAL A 145 8.83 -10.14 1.76
C VAL A 145 7.60 -9.36 2.21
N LEU A 146 7.77 -8.12 2.73
CA LEU A 146 6.66 -7.28 3.17
C LEU A 146 5.71 -6.93 2.02
N ALA A 147 6.24 -6.61 0.83
CA ALA A 147 5.43 -6.34 -0.36
C ALA A 147 4.59 -7.55 -0.80
N ARG A 148 5.14 -8.76 -0.68
CA ARG A 148 4.37 -10.00 -0.96
C ARG A 148 3.23 -10.20 0.04
N TRP A 149 3.45 -9.91 1.32
CA TRP A 149 2.38 -9.96 2.34
C TRP A 149 1.30 -8.91 2.09
N GLU A 150 1.69 -7.69 1.70
CA GLU A 150 0.74 -6.64 1.33
C GLU A 150 -0.14 -7.08 0.15
N LEU A 151 0.48 -7.57 -0.92
CA LEU A 151 -0.24 -8.06 -2.11
C LEU A 151 -1.16 -9.24 -1.80
N GLY A 152 -0.79 -10.11 -0.85
CA GLY A 152 -1.64 -11.22 -0.41
C GLY A 152 -2.80 -10.79 0.49
N GLY A 153 -2.79 -9.58 1.03
CA GLY A 153 -3.85 -9.01 1.86
C GLY A 153 -4.95 -8.27 1.08
N PHE A 154 -4.70 -7.96 -0.21
CA PHE A 154 -5.72 -7.39 -1.10
C PHE A 154 -6.63 -8.48 -1.68
#